data_bee17c585bd1e908e8d95a1f794ec6a3
#
_entry.id   bee17c585bd1e908e8d95a1f794ec6a3
#
_cell.length_a   1.000
_cell.length_b   1.000
_cell.length_c   1.000
_cell.angle_alpha   90.00
_cell.angle_beta   90.00
_cell.angle_gamma   90.00
#
_symmetry.space_group_name_H-M   'P 1'
#
loop_
_entity.id
_entity.type
_entity.pdbx_description
1 polymer ?
#
loop_
_entity_poly.entity_id
_entity_poly.type
_entity_poly.pdbx_seq_one_letter_code
_entity_poly.pdbx_strand_id
1 'polypeptide(L)'
;MRRYAVILHPDAELGKRLAAFWSQQKSLGLPVRAFSECSQYAHFRTSAAVEILLFSEHFAEEMQGLIGNSFALLLSEDGYVGEQALNTISVPALFLYRPADALARSIMALYANARGDALLAVSRGECEILGIYSPVHRCGKTTLALSLGLARAARGKTLLLSLEEYAGVYGQIAPDSAESLSELLLSHCTGRYRWSELQSCLSAFGALELLPPVRSAEDLSLLPPEELASLIQRIADESGYQNLILDFGSFGRRALELLELCDRVFMPVLGDPLSALKLSSFREYLHRSGREKLLEKIETLELPNEREKAQDYACALLPAYESGLIYELAAALH
;
A
#
# COMPACT_ATOMS: atom_id res chain seq x y z
N MET A 1 25.51 19.29 -21.33
CA MET A 1 24.93 20.08 -20.24
C MET A 1 24.66 19.13 -19.07
N ARG A 2 25.02 19.48 -17.84
CA ARG A 2 24.77 18.61 -16.67
C ARG A 2 23.28 18.60 -16.38
N ARG A 3 22.69 17.42 -16.14
CA ARG A 3 21.25 17.23 -15.85
C ARG A 3 21.02 17.28 -14.35
N TYR A 4 19.88 17.82 -13.94
CA TYR A 4 19.50 18.00 -12.54
C TYR A 4 18.06 17.55 -12.29
N ALA A 5 17.79 17.13 -11.06
CA ALA A 5 16.48 17.13 -10.49
C ALA A 5 16.27 18.42 -9.68
N VAL A 6 15.11 19.04 -9.82
CA VAL A 6 14.81 20.32 -9.16
C VAL A 6 13.55 20.19 -8.32
N ILE A 7 13.59 20.80 -7.14
CA ILE A 7 12.45 20.97 -6.24
C ILE A 7 12.19 22.46 -6.11
N LEU A 8 10.98 22.89 -6.46
CA LEU A 8 10.53 24.27 -6.32
C LEU A 8 9.40 24.33 -5.29
N HIS A 9 9.68 24.90 -4.11
CA HIS A 9 8.75 24.94 -3.00
C HIS A 9 8.86 26.26 -2.23
N PRO A 10 7.73 26.96 -1.88
CA PRO A 10 7.79 28.25 -1.21
C PRO A 10 8.47 28.20 0.16
N ASP A 11 8.31 27.10 0.89
CA ASP A 11 9.10 26.84 2.08
C ASP A 11 10.52 26.35 1.69
N ALA A 12 11.49 27.26 1.82
CA ALA A 12 12.88 27.02 1.48
C ALA A 12 13.53 25.91 2.36
N GLU A 13 13.09 25.76 3.61
CA GLU A 13 13.64 24.76 4.53
C GLU A 13 13.14 23.37 4.16
N LEU A 14 11.83 23.23 3.90
CA LEU A 14 11.26 21.97 3.40
C LEU A 14 11.87 21.56 2.08
N GLY A 15 12.00 22.50 1.14
CA GLY A 15 12.66 22.24 -0.15
C GLY A 15 14.09 21.73 0.00
N LYS A 16 14.89 22.33 0.92
CA LYS A 16 16.24 21.86 1.21
C LYS A 16 16.29 20.47 1.84
N ARG A 17 15.38 20.17 2.77
CA ARG A 17 15.30 18.84 3.42
C ARG A 17 14.96 17.77 2.40
N LEU A 18 13.98 18.01 1.53
CA LEU A 18 13.64 17.10 0.44
C LEU A 18 14.82 16.91 -0.52
N ALA A 19 15.52 17.98 -0.89
CA ALA A 19 16.68 17.89 -1.78
C ALA A 19 17.85 17.12 -1.13
N ALA A 20 18.09 17.30 0.16
CA ALA A 20 19.11 16.57 0.90
C ALA A 20 18.78 15.08 0.96
N PHE A 21 17.53 14.73 1.26
CA PHE A 21 17.06 13.34 1.26
C PHE A 21 17.22 12.70 -0.12
N TRP A 22 16.77 13.38 -1.17
CA TRP A 22 16.83 12.88 -2.54
C TRP A 22 18.25 12.72 -3.06
N SER A 23 19.15 13.62 -2.68
CA SER A 23 20.56 13.51 -3.05
C SER A 23 21.25 12.25 -2.51
N GLN A 24 20.69 11.64 -1.45
CA GLN A 24 21.17 10.39 -0.87
C GLN A 24 20.62 9.14 -1.58
N GLN A 25 19.57 9.29 -2.39
CA GLN A 25 18.96 8.18 -3.11
C GLN A 25 19.81 7.77 -4.32
N LYS A 26 20.47 6.61 -4.24
CA LYS A 26 21.33 6.08 -5.32
C LYS A 26 20.56 5.85 -6.64
N SER A 27 19.26 5.59 -6.56
CA SER A 27 18.39 5.33 -7.72
C SER A 27 18.18 6.56 -8.61
N LEU A 28 18.30 7.78 -8.06
CA LEU A 28 18.08 9.00 -8.83
C LEU A 28 19.22 9.30 -9.84
N GLY A 29 20.47 9.07 -9.45
CA GLY A 29 21.63 9.31 -10.32
C GLY A 29 21.82 10.77 -10.78
N LEU A 30 21.00 11.71 -10.30
CA LEU A 30 20.98 13.12 -10.66
C LEU A 30 21.30 14.00 -9.44
N PRO A 31 22.09 15.07 -9.60
CA PRO A 31 22.23 16.07 -8.55
C PRO A 31 20.90 16.82 -8.35
N VAL A 32 20.52 17.01 -7.09
CA VAL A 32 19.27 17.69 -6.71
C VAL A 32 19.54 19.15 -6.32
N ARG A 33 18.64 20.04 -6.73
CA ARG A 33 18.63 21.45 -6.36
C ARG A 33 17.25 21.85 -5.86
N ALA A 34 17.21 22.70 -4.85
CA ALA A 34 15.96 23.30 -4.35
C ALA A 34 15.97 24.81 -4.56
N PHE A 35 14.83 25.35 -4.93
CA PHE A 35 14.56 26.76 -5.09
C PHE A 35 13.26 27.14 -4.38
N SER A 36 13.19 28.35 -3.86
CA SER A 36 11.98 28.88 -3.20
C SER A 36 11.24 29.94 -4.02
N GLU A 37 11.77 30.31 -5.19
CA GLU A 37 11.19 31.32 -6.08
C GLU A 37 11.30 30.86 -7.54
N CYS A 38 10.26 31.13 -8.32
CA CYS A 38 10.27 30.86 -9.78
C CYS A 38 11.36 31.61 -10.52
N SER A 39 11.69 32.83 -10.09
CA SER A 39 12.76 33.63 -10.67
C SER A 39 14.12 32.96 -10.61
N GLN A 40 14.46 32.37 -9.48
CA GLN A 40 15.71 31.64 -9.26
C GLN A 40 15.77 30.38 -10.12
N TYR A 41 14.68 29.64 -10.19
CA TYR A 41 14.54 28.47 -11.06
C TYR A 41 14.66 28.85 -12.53
N ALA A 42 13.97 29.89 -12.99
CA ALA A 42 14.04 30.38 -14.37
C ALA A 42 15.48 30.76 -14.78
N HIS A 43 16.20 31.44 -13.88
CA HIS A 43 17.61 31.77 -14.11
C HIS A 43 18.49 30.50 -14.18
N PHE A 44 18.33 29.57 -13.22
CA PHE A 44 19.08 28.32 -13.22
C PHE A 44 18.91 27.51 -14.50
N ARG A 45 17.70 27.43 -15.00
CA ARG A 45 17.33 26.70 -16.21
C ARG A 45 18.01 27.21 -17.48
N THR A 46 18.47 28.46 -17.55
CA THR A 46 19.22 28.99 -18.69
C THR A 46 20.62 28.37 -18.82
N SER A 47 21.18 27.86 -17.71
CA SER A 47 22.55 27.33 -17.64
C SER A 47 22.62 25.82 -17.40
N ALA A 48 21.50 25.17 -17.01
CA ALA A 48 21.43 23.76 -16.66
C ALA A 48 20.24 23.06 -17.32
N ALA A 49 20.40 21.77 -17.62
CA ALA A 49 19.28 20.94 -18.08
C ALA A 49 18.52 20.38 -16.88
N VAL A 50 17.23 20.61 -16.80
CA VAL A 50 16.36 20.04 -15.77
C VAL A 50 15.66 18.82 -16.35
N GLU A 51 15.88 17.67 -15.73
CA GLU A 51 15.33 16.39 -16.16
C GLU A 51 14.05 16.03 -15.40
N ILE A 52 14.07 16.24 -14.08
CA ILE A 52 12.92 16.06 -13.20
C ILE A 52 12.63 17.37 -12.48
N LEU A 53 11.39 17.83 -12.55
CA LEU A 53 10.93 19.05 -11.90
C LEU A 53 9.77 18.73 -10.96
N LEU A 54 9.99 18.92 -9.68
CA LEU A 54 8.92 18.87 -8.67
C LEU A 54 8.58 20.30 -8.27
N PHE A 55 7.32 20.66 -8.26
CA PHE A 55 6.91 21.99 -7.87
C PHE A 55 5.63 21.96 -7.03
N SER A 56 5.57 22.86 -6.04
CA SER A 56 4.37 23.06 -5.22
C SER A 56 3.24 23.66 -6.05
N GLU A 57 2.01 23.34 -5.71
CA GLU A 57 0.80 23.92 -6.33
C GLU A 57 0.76 25.44 -6.23
N HIS A 58 1.48 26.03 -5.26
CA HIS A 58 1.65 27.49 -5.14
C HIS A 58 2.20 28.13 -6.41
N PHE A 59 3.02 27.42 -7.19
CA PHE A 59 3.64 27.90 -8.42
C PHE A 59 2.95 27.40 -9.69
N ALA A 60 1.80 26.75 -9.58
CA ALA A 60 1.14 26.08 -10.68
C ALA A 60 0.88 26.99 -11.89
N GLU A 61 0.46 28.25 -11.67
CA GLU A 61 0.20 29.22 -12.73
C GLU A 61 1.50 29.69 -13.43
N GLU A 62 2.57 29.90 -12.66
CA GLU A 62 3.85 30.38 -13.18
C GLU A 62 4.61 29.30 -13.95
N MET A 63 4.33 28.03 -13.66
CA MET A 63 5.04 26.89 -14.26
C MET A 63 4.70 26.63 -15.73
N GLN A 64 3.59 27.13 -16.25
CA GLN A 64 3.14 26.88 -17.63
C GLN A 64 4.21 27.14 -18.71
N GLY A 65 5.00 28.20 -18.54
CA GLY A 65 6.10 28.55 -19.45
C GLY A 65 7.47 27.99 -19.04
N LEU A 66 7.57 27.39 -17.86
CA LEU A 66 8.83 27.00 -17.22
C LEU A 66 9.06 25.49 -17.15
N ILE A 67 8.10 24.64 -17.48
CA ILE A 67 8.25 23.17 -17.49
C ILE A 67 9.22 22.73 -18.61
N GLY A 68 9.02 23.18 -19.83
CA GLY A 68 9.82 22.81 -20.99
C GLY A 68 9.78 21.30 -21.26
N ASN A 69 10.95 20.68 -21.47
CA ASN A 69 11.09 19.25 -21.72
C ASN A 69 11.34 18.43 -20.45
N SER A 70 11.20 19.04 -19.26
CA SER A 70 11.39 18.36 -17.99
C SER A 70 10.21 17.41 -17.71
N PHE A 71 10.47 16.28 -17.10
CA PHE A 71 9.42 15.49 -16.47
C PHE A 71 8.94 16.25 -15.24
N ALA A 72 7.72 16.77 -15.29
CA ALA A 72 7.19 17.63 -14.25
C ALA A 72 6.16 16.90 -13.38
N LEU A 73 6.20 17.15 -12.08
CA LEU A 73 5.32 16.61 -11.06
C LEU A 73 4.87 17.73 -10.13
N LEU A 74 3.58 17.78 -9.85
CA LEU A 74 3.01 18.69 -8.87
C LEU A 74 3.05 18.06 -7.49
N LEU A 75 3.52 18.82 -6.49
CA LEU A 75 3.46 18.46 -5.07
C LEU A 75 2.23 19.14 -4.45
N SER A 76 1.19 18.35 -4.21
CA SER A 76 -0.06 18.81 -3.60
C SER A 76 0.05 18.79 -2.07
N GLU A 77 -0.44 19.83 -1.43
CA GLU A 77 -0.52 19.94 0.03
C GLU A 77 -1.89 19.51 0.56
N ASP A 78 -2.92 19.46 -0.29
CA ASP A 78 -4.28 19.10 0.08
C ASP A 78 -4.57 17.58 0.05
N GLY A 79 -3.56 16.76 -0.24
CA GLY A 79 -3.65 15.30 -0.31
C GLY A 79 -4.06 14.76 -1.66
N TYR A 80 -4.22 15.60 -2.68
CA TYR A 80 -4.58 15.14 -4.02
C TYR A 80 -3.45 14.30 -4.64
N VAL A 81 -3.84 13.18 -5.27
CA VAL A 81 -2.95 12.31 -6.05
C VAL A 81 -3.68 11.96 -7.35
N GLY A 82 -3.03 12.17 -8.49
CA GLY A 82 -3.64 11.91 -9.81
C GLY A 82 -3.09 12.85 -10.88
N GLU A 83 -3.85 13.00 -11.95
CA GLU A 83 -3.54 13.94 -13.02
C GLU A 83 -4.18 15.31 -12.74
N GLN A 84 -3.38 16.36 -12.71
CA GLN A 84 -3.87 17.72 -12.56
C GLN A 84 -3.70 18.50 -13.85
N ALA A 85 -4.80 19.09 -14.33
CA ALA A 85 -4.77 19.97 -15.47
C ALA A 85 -4.26 21.36 -15.07
N LEU A 86 -3.13 21.77 -15.62
CA LEU A 86 -2.60 23.11 -15.55
C LEU A 86 -2.89 23.80 -16.90
N ASN A 87 -4.11 24.33 -17.06
CA ASN A 87 -4.64 24.89 -18.30
C ASN A 87 -4.51 23.95 -19.51
N THR A 88 -3.38 23.99 -20.24
CA THR A 88 -3.14 23.20 -21.46
C THR A 88 -2.26 21.96 -21.25
N ILE A 89 -1.71 21.77 -20.05
CA ILE A 89 -0.77 20.67 -19.73
C ILE A 89 -1.34 19.87 -18.56
N SER A 90 -1.42 18.55 -18.70
CA SER A 90 -1.68 17.65 -17.58
C SER A 90 -0.36 17.19 -16.96
N VAL A 91 -0.23 17.30 -15.65
CA VAL A 91 0.93 16.84 -14.90
C VAL A 91 0.46 15.92 -13.77
N PRO A 92 1.17 14.83 -13.50
CA PRO A 92 0.86 14.00 -12.35
C PRO A 92 1.11 14.78 -11.06
N ALA A 93 0.19 14.59 -10.09
CA ALA A 93 0.24 15.22 -8.77
C ALA A 93 0.45 14.16 -7.70
N LEU A 94 1.31 14.45 -6.73
CA LEU A 94 1.58 13.61 -5.57
C LEU A 94 1.42 14.41 -4.29
N PHE A 95 0.86 13.76 -3.26
CA PHE A 95 0.74 14.36 -1.94
C PHE A 95 2.13 14.55 -1.31
N LEU A 96 2.43 15.78 -0.90
CA LEU A 96 3.75 16.18 -0.38
C LEU A 96 4.06 15.53 0.98
N TYR A 97 3.09 15.49 1.89
CA TYR A 97 3.30 15.08 3.29
C TYR A 97 3.20 13.56 3.50
N ARG A 98 3.71 12.78 2.57
CA ARG A 98 3.89 11.33 2.70
C ARG A 98 5.32 11.01 3.15
N PRO A 99 5.60 9.78 3.63
CA PRO A 99 6.96 9.36 3.94
C PRO A 99 7.92 9.66 2.77
N ALA A 100 9.07 10.27 3.06
CA ALA A 100 9.98 10.78 2.02
C ALA A 100 10.49 9.69 1.06
N ASP A 101 10.67 8.47 1.56
CA ASP A 101 11.03 7.29 0.77
C ASP A 101 9.89 6.84 -0.16
N ALA A 102 8.63 6.88 0.29
CA ALA A 102 7.48 6.58 -0.53
C ALA A 102 7.29 7.63 -1.63
N LEU A 103 7.46 8.92 -1.28
CA LEU A 103 7.43 10.01 -2.25
C LEU A 103 8.50 9.82 -3.33
N ALA A 104 9.74 9.52 -2.94
CA ALA A 104 10.84 9.29 -3.87
C ALA A 104 10.56 8.11 -4.82
N ARG A 105 10.03 6.99 -4.31
CA ARG A 105 9.64 5.83 -5.12
C ARG A 105 8.56 6.17 -6.15
N SER A 106 7.49 6.85 -5.71
CA SER A 106 6.39 7.23 -6.62
C SER A 106 6.87 8.15 -7.75
N ILE A 107 7.74 9.11 -7.43
CA ILE A 107 8.31 10.00 -8.43
C ILE A 107 9.14 9.24 -9.45
N MET A 108 9.99 8.30 -8.99
CA MET A 108 10.83 7.49 -9.87
C MET A 108 10.00 6.54 -10.73
N ALA A 109 8.92 5.96 -10.19
CA ALA A 109 8.00 5.11 -10.95
C ALA A 109 7.31 5.90 -12.08
N LEU A 110 6.77 7.08 -11.78
CA LEU A 110 6.13 7.96 -12.76
C LEU A 110 7.13 8.44 -13.83
N TYR A 111 8.35 8.77 -13.41
CA TYR A 111 9.42 9.17 -14.32
C TYR A 111 9.83 8.05 -15.28
N ALA A 112 10.00 6.81 -14.77
CA ALA A 112 10.32 5.64 -15.55
C ALA A 112 9.22 5.32 -16.59
N ASN A 113 7.95 5.38 -16.17
CA ASN A 113 6.80 5.19 -17.05
C ASN A 113 6.76 6.23 -18.18
N ALA A 114 7.01 7.51 -17.86
CA ALA A 114 6.99 8.59 -18.84
C ALA A 114 8.11 8.47 -19.89
N ARG A 115 9.23 7.82 -19.55
CA ARG A 115 10.35 7.59 -20.48
C ARG A 115 10.25 6.29 -21.28
N GLY A 116 9.33 5.41 -20.96
CA GLY A 116 9.25 4.09 -21.57
C GLY A 116 10.45 3.18 -21.24
N ASP A 117 11.26 3.56 -20.26
CA ASP A 117 12.41 2.79 -19.81
C ASP A 117 11.96 1.65 -18.87
N ALA A 118 11.63 0.51 -19.44
CA ALA A 118 11.32 -0.70 -18.67
C ALA A 118 12.46 -1.15 -17.72
N LEU A 119 13.67 -0.63 -17.90
CA LEU A 119 14.83 -0.88 -17.04
C LEU A 119 14.86 0.00 -15.77
N LEU A 120 14.09 1.10 -15.73
CA LEU A 120 13.87 1.93 -14.55
C LEU A 120 12.52 1.66 -13.90
N ALA A 121 11.87 0.55 -14.23
CA ALA A 121 10.80 0.05 -13.38
C ALA A 121 11.39 -0.02 -11.97
N VAL A 122 11.19 1.07 -11.21
CA VAL A 122 11.50 1.11 -9.79
C VAL A 122 10.91 -0.17 -9.26
N SER A 123 11.77 -1.02 -8.73
CA SER A 123 11.32 -2.16 -7.94
C SER A 123 10.09 -1.68 -7.18
N ARG A 124 8.96 -2.36 -7.37
CA ARG A 124 7.75 -2.18 -6.56
C ARG A 124 8.22 -1.74 -5.20
N GLY A 125 7.74 -0.58 -4.70
CA GLY A 125 8.22 -0.11 -3.42
C GLY A 125 8.30 -1.35 -2.54
N GLU A 126 9.35 -1.55 -1.77
CA GLU A 126 9.67 -2.78 -1.04
C GLU A 126 8.52 -3.29 -0.14
N CYS A 127 7.27 -2.94 -0.48
CA CYS A 127 6.06 -3.38 0.20
C CYS A 127 5.74 -4.81 -0.23
N GLU A 128 5.99 -5.74 0.66
CA GLU A 128 5.59 -7.14 0.50
C GLU A 128 4.09 -7.27 0.75
N ILE A 129 3.32 -7.76 -0.22
CA ILE A 129 1.88 -8.03 -0.08
C ILE A 129 1.70 -9.48 0.32
N LEU A 130 1.24 -9.69 1.55
CA LEU A 130 1.06 -11.01 2.15
C LEU A 130 -0.43 -11.33 2.25
N GLY A 131 -0.86 -12.41 1.61
CA GLY A 131 -2.25 -12.89 1.69
C GLY A 131 -2.43 -13.96 2.75
N ILE A 132 -3.49 -13.87 3.54
CA ILE A 132 -3.93 -14.97 4.44
C ILE A 132 -5.25 -15.49 3.91
N TYR A 133 -5.21 -16.64 3.26
CA TYR A 133 -6.38 -17.26 2.63
C TYR A 133 -6.46 -18.75 2.91
N SER A 134 -7.66 -19.28 3.01
CA SER A 134 -7.89 -20.73 3.02
C SER A 134 -9.28 -21.05 2.48
N PRO A 135 -9.44 -22.10 1.68
CA PRO A 135 -10.75 -22.62 1.30
C PRO A 135 -11.43 -23.34 2.49
N VAL A 136 -10.67 -23.54 3.57
CA VAL A 136 -11.17 -24.12 4.84
C VAL A 136 -11.60 -22.99 5.76
N HIS A 137 -12.81 -23.09 6.34
CA HIS A 137 -13.28 -22.14 7.32
C HIS A 137 -12.84 -22.52 8.73
N ARG A 138 -12.75 -21.52 9.63
CA ARG A 138 -12.41 -21.69 11.05
C ARG A 138 -11.03 -22.36 11.30
N CYS A 139 -10.12 -22.19 10.38
CA CYS A 139 -8.73 -22.68 10.46
C CYS A 139 -7.75 -21.65 11.04
N GLY A 140 -8.23 -20.52 11.58
CA GLY A 140 -7.39 -19.52 12.24
C GLY A 140 -6.82 -18.43 11.32
N LYS A 141 -7.43 -18.16 10.14
CA LYS A 141 -6.97 -17.10 9.22
C LYS A 141 -6.73 -15.77 9.92
N THR A 142 -7.77 -15.20 10.52
CA THR A 142 -7.70 -13.90 11.19
C THR A 142 -6.71 -13.89 12.36
N THR A 143 -6.60 -14.99 13.10
CA THR A 143 -5.59 -15.12 14.16
C THR A 143 -4.18 -15.06 13.58
N LEU A 144 -3.93 -15.78 12.50
CA LEU A 144 -2.64 -15.73 11.80
C LEU A 144 -2.36 -14.34 11.22
N ALA A 145 -3.37 -13.69 10.62
CA ALA A 145 -3.23 -12.35 10.05
C ALA A 145 -2.81 -11.31 11.10
N LEU A 146 -3.47 -11.31 12.27
CA LEU A 146 -3.14 -10.42 13.38
C LEU A 146 -1.76 -10.72 13.96
N SER A 147 -1.44 -11.98 14.22
CA SER A 147 -0.14 -12.38 14.77
C SER A 147 1.01 -12.08 13.80
N LEU A 148 0.83 -12.34 12.49
CA LEU A 148 1.80 -12.00 11.45
C LEU A 148 1.96 -10.49 11.33
N GLY A 149 0.83 -9.75 11.39
CA GLY A 149 0.83 -8.30 11.37
C GLY A 149 1.66 -7.71 12.51
N LEU A 150 1.45 -8.16 13.72
CA LEU A 150 2.21 -7.71 14.89
C LEU A 150 3.69 -8.09 14.81
N ALA A 151 4.00 -9.31 14.37
CA ALA A 151 5.38 -9.76 14.21
C ALA A 151 6.14 -8.95 13.13
N ARG A 152 5.49 -8.62 12.02
CA ARG A 152 6.05 -7.77 10.96
C ARG A 152 6.13 -6.30 11.40
N ALA A 153 5.13 -5.80 12.14
CA ALA A 153 5.11 -4.43 12.67
C ALA A 153 6.25 -4.15 13.66
N ALA A 154 6.71 -5.16 14.39
CA ALA A 154 7.90 -5.05 15.25
C ALA A 154 9.21 -4.80 14.45
N ARG A 155 9.24 -5.10 13.15
CA ARG A 155 10.42 -4.98 12.27
C ARG A 155 10.32 -3.82 11.28
N GLY A 156 9.11 -3.39 10.95
CA GLY A 156 8.89 -2.34 9.96
C GLY A 156 7.43 -1.92 9.85
N LYS A 157 7.17 -0.81 9.17
CA LYS A 157 5.81 -0.32 8.97
C LYS A 157 4.93 -1.36 8.30
N THR A 158 3.88 -1.77 8.98
CA THR A 158 2.98 -2.83 8.53
C THR A 158 1.53 -2.38 8.62
N LEU A 159 0.78 -2.58 7.55
CA LEU A 159 -0.65 -2.36 7.49
C LEU A 159 -1.37 -3.69 7.32
N LEU A 160 -2.42 -3.93 8.09
CA LEU A 160 -3.35 -5.02 7.90
C LEU A 160 -4.66 -4.49 7.33
N LEU A 161 -5.08 -5.09 6.22
CA LEU A 161 -6.34 -4.83 5.54
C LEU A 161 -7.23 -6.06 5.69
N SER A 162 -8.37 -5.90 6.36
CA SER A 162 -9.36 -6.98 6.45
C SER A 162 -10.33 -6.93 5.28
N LEU A 163 -10.42 -8.05 4.57
CA LEU A 163 -11.37 -8.29 3.49
C LEU A 163 -12.50 -9.25 3.96
N GLU A 164 -12.70 -9.36 5.28
CA GLU A 164 -13.81 -10.11 5.86
C GLU A 164 -15.14 -9.34 5.67
N GLU A 165 -16.20 -10.09 5.40
CA GLU A 165 -17.56 -9.54 5.22
C GLU A 165 -18.13 -8.97 6.52
N TYR A 166 -17.67 -9.49 7.67
CA TYR A 166 -18.10 -9.11 9.00
C TYR A 166 -16.91 -8.79 9.86
N ALA A 167 -16.99 -7.68 10.59
CA ALA A 167 -15.85 -7.13 11.33
C ALA A 167 -15.24 -8.09 12.36
N GLY A 168 -16.05 -8.92 13.03
CA GLY A 168 -15.54 -9.86 14.03
C GLY A 168 -14.65 -9.20 15.09
N VAL A 169 -13.43 -9.70 15.26
CA VAL A 169 -12.44 -9.14 16.20
C VAL A 169 -11.99 -7.73 15.78
N TYR A 170 -12.00 -7.41 14.51
CA TYR A 170 -11.62 -6.09 14.03
C TYR A 170 -12.55 -4.98 14.52
N GLY A 171 -13.84 -5.25 14.68
CA GLY A 171 -14.80 -4.33 15.27
C GLY A 171 -14.53 -4.03 16.77
N GLN A 172 -13.80 -4.89 17.47
CA GLN A 172 -13.37 -4.64 18.85
C GLN A 172 -12.08 -3.84 18.93
N ILE A 173 -11.23 -3.95 17.90
CA ILE A 173 -9.97 -3.19 17.80
C ILE A 173 -10.25 -1.78 17.31
N ALA A 174 -11.13 -1.62 16.32
CA ALA A 174 -11.46 -0.33 15.71
C ALA A 174 -12.83 0.14 16.26
N PRO A 175 -12.88 1.29 16.95
CA PRO A 175 -14.13 1.82 17.47
C PRO A 175 -15.09 2.23 16.32
N ASP A 176 -16.39 2.15 16.58
CA ASP A 176 -17.47 2.43 15.62
C ASP A 176 -17.41 3.82 14.94
N SER A 177 -16.69 4.77 15.55
CA SER A 177 -16.50 6.12 15.01
C SER A 177 -15.40 6.22 13.94
N ALA A 178 -14.59 5.19 13.76
CA ALA A 178 -13.54 5.20 12.75
C ALA A 178 -14.16 5.06 11.34
N GLU A 179 -13.64 5.80 10.38
CA GLU A 179 -13.85 5.53 8.97
C GLU A 179 -13.31 4.12 8.64
N SER A 180 -13.79 3.53 7.57
CA SER A 180 -13.54 2.13 7.23
C SER A 180 -13.08 1.96 5.80
N LEU A 181 -12.83 0.72 5.40
CA LEU A 181 -12.56 0.37 4.00
C LEU A 181 -13.69 0.81 3.06
N SER A 182 -14.95 0.90 3.53
CA SER A 182 -16.09 1.36 2.71
C SER A 182 -15.90 2.79 2.21
N GLU A 183 -15.53 3.71 3.10
CA GLU A 183 -15.29 5.12 2.76
C GLU A 183 -14.10 5.25 1.82
N LEU A 184 -13.05 4.49 2.07
CA LEU A 184 -11.84 4.51 1.24
C LEU A 184 -12.12 3.97 -0.18
N LEU A 185 -12.92 2.91 -0.31
CA LEU A 185 -13.35 2.36 -1.60
C LEU A 185 -14.19 3.37 -2.38
N LEU A 186 -15.14 4.02 -1.72
CA LEU A 186 -15.96 5.07 -2.35
C LEU A 186 -15.09 6.22 -2.87
N SER A 187 -14.13 6.66 -2.08
CA SER A 187 -13.19 7.70 -2.45
C SER A 187 -12.33 7.29 -3.66
N HIS A 188 -11.87 6.04 -3.68
CA HIS A 188 -11.08 5.49 -4.77
C HIS A 188 -11.90 5.44 -6.07
N CYS A 189 -13.09 4.85 -6.05
CA CYS A 189 -13.96 4.71 -7.22
C CYS A 189 -14.43 6.06 -7.78
N THR A 190 -14.53 7.10 -6.93
CA THR A 190 -14.90 8.45 -7.38
C THR A 190 -13.70 9.31 -7.80
N GLY A 191 -12.49 8.74 -7.83
CA GLY A 191 -11.26 9.45 -8.17
C GLY A 191 -10.82 10.50 -7.13
N ARG A 192 -11.39 10.45 -5.92
CA ARG A 192 -11.11 11.39 -4.82
C ARG A 192 -10.15 10.84 -3.78
N TYR A 193 -9.66 9.61 -3.96
CA TYR A 193 -8.74 8.99 -3.01
C TYR A 193 -7.55 9.91 -2.70
N ARG A 194 -7.30 10.13 -1.40
CA ARG A 194 -6.19 10.89 -0.87
C ARG A 194 -5.46 10.08 0.19
N TRP A 195 -4.17 10.28 0.30
CA TRP A 195 -3.39 9.66 1.38
C TRP A 195 -3.91 10.00 2.77
N SER A 196 -4.39 11.25 2.97
CA SER A 196 -4.99 11.69 4.24
C SER A 196 -6.24 10.90 4.60
N GLU A 197 -7.02 10.44 3.63
CA GLU A 197 -8.22 9.61 3.88
C GLU A 197 -7.83 8.21 4.36
N LEU A 198 -6.81 7.58 3.78
CA LEU A 198 -6.31 6.34 4.33
C LEU A 198 -5.86 6.52 5.79
N GLN A 199 -5.13 7.59 6.08
CA GLN A 199 -4.66 7.86 7.45
C GLN A 199 -5.80 8.08 8.45
N SER A 200 -6.90 8.73 8.04
CA SER A 200 -8.07 8.94 8.90
C SER A 200 -8.82 7.64 9.19
N CYS A 201 -8.74 6.66 8.28
CA CYS A 201 -9.38 5.36 8.46
C CYS A 201 -8.58 4.39 9.36
N LEU A 202 -7.30 4.68 9.66
CA LEU A 202 -6.44 3.73 10.35
C LEU A 202 -6.72 3.67 11.85
N SER A 203 -6.67 2.45 12.38
CA SER A 203 -6.67 2.15 13.81
C SER A 203 -5.37 1.47 14.21
N ALA A 204 -4.89 1.75 15.42
CA ALA A 204 -3.68 1.13 15.94
C ALA A 204 -4.00 -0.11 16.77
N PHE A 205 -3.25 -1.19 16.54
CA PHE A 205 -3.28 -2.40 17.37
C PHE A 205 -1.84 -2.77 17.74
N GLY A 206 -1.38 -2.28 18.89
CA GLY A 206 0.05 -2.30 19.22
C GLY A 206 0.86 -1.47 18.24
N ALA A 207 1.87 -2.06 17.63
CA ALA A 207 2.67 -1.44 16.59
C ALA A 207 2.07 -1.62 15.18
N LEU A 208 1.04 -2.45 15.04
CA LEU A 208 0.35 -2.73 13.79
C LEU A 208 -0.67 -1.63 13.47
N GLU A 209 -0.65 -1.10 12.26
CA GLU A 209 -1.72 -0.27 11.74
C GLU A 209 -2.75 -1.15 11.02
N LEU A 210 -4.02 -0.88 11.27
CA LEU A 210 -5.14 -1.67 10.79
C LEU A 210 -6.13 -0.77 10.04
N LEU A 211 -6.52 -1.16 8.84
CA LEU A 211 -7.66 -0.59 8.15
C LEU A 211 -8.91 -1.41 8.51
N PRO A 212 -9.90 -0.81 9.19
CA PRO A 212 -11.12 -1.51 9.56
C PRO A 212 -11.82 -2.08 8.34
N PRO A 213 -12.49 -3.25 8.45
CA PRO A 213 -13.23 -3.86 7.35
C PRO A 213 -14.39 -2.98 6.90
N VAL A 214 -15.00 -3.36 5.78
CA VAL A 214 -16.20 -2.69 5.27
C VAL A 214 -17.32 -2.68 6.30
N ARG A 215 -18.18 -1.66 6.24
CA ARG A 215 -19.38 -1.57 7.08
C ARG A 215 -20.50 -2.47 6.60
N SER A 216 -20.57 -2.70 5.28
CA SER A 216 -21.53 -3.58 4.66
C SER A 216 -20.81 -4.60 3.77
N ALA A 217 -21.20 -5.87 3.85
CA ALA A 217 -20.68 -6.93 3.01
C ALA A 217 -20.93 -6.64 1.51
N GLU A 218 -21.98 -5.90 1.20
CA GLU A 218 -22.32 -5.48 -0.15
C GLU A 218 -21.25 -4.56 -0.76
N ASP A 219 -20.58 -3.73 0.04
CA ASP A 219 -19.54 -2.81 -0.43
C ASP A 219 -18.40 -3.56 -1.11
N LEU A 220 -18.04 -4.73 -0.59
CA LEU A 220 -17.06 -5.60 -1.23
C LEU A 220 -17.63 -6.35 -2.43
N SER A 221 -18.92 -6.74 -2.38
CA SER A 221 -19.55 -7.59 -3.39
C SER A 221 -19.95 -6.83 -4.66
N LEU A 222 -20.27 -5.56 -4.55
CA LEU A 222 -20.70 -4.70 -5.66
C LEU A 222 -19.53 -4.14 -6.48
N LEU A 223 -18.33 -4.05 -5.89
CA LEU A 223 -17.17 -3.51 -6.59
C LEU A 223 -16.59 -4.52 -7.60
N PRO A 224 -16.15 -4.07 -8.78
CA PRO A 224 -15.31 -4.88 -9.64
C PRO A 224 -14.03 -5.29 -8.89
N PRO A 225 -13.54 -6.53 -9.02
CA PRO A 225 -12.29 -6.96 -8.38
C PRO A 225 -11.09 -6.08 -8.73
N GLU A 226 -11.08 -5.53 -9.94
CA GLU A 226 -10.03 -4.67 -10.47
C GLU A 226 -9.91 -3.35 -9.68
N GLU A 227 -11.04 -2.80 -9.21
CA GLU A 227 -11.03 -1.57 -8.40
C GLU A 227 -10.41 -1.81 -7.02
N LEU A 228 -10.76 -2.91 -6.38
CA LEU A 228 -10.15 -3.28 -5.11
C LEU A 228 -8.66 -3.62 -5.28
N ALA A 229 -8.31 -4.32 -6.36
CA ALA A 229 -6.93 -4.62 -6.72
C ALA A 229 -6.12 -3.33 -6.95
N SER A 230 -6.70 -2.37 -7.68
CA SER A 230 -6.09 -1.06 -7.94
C SER A 230 -5.86 -0.28 -6.64
N LEU A 231 -6.84 -0.27 -5.73
CA LEU A 231 -6.67 0.37 -4.42
C LEU A 231 -5.55 -0.28 -3.60
N ILE A 232 -5.54 -1.63 -3.52
CA ILE A 232 -4.50 -2.37 -2.78
C ILE A 232 -3.11 -2.07 -3.35
N GLN A 233 -2.97 -2.12 -4.68
CA GLN A 233 -1.72 -1.81 -5.35
C GLN A 233 -1.28 -0.36 -5.07
N ARG A 234 -2.22 0.58 -5.13
CA ARG A 234 -1.96 1.98 -4.83
C ARG A 234 -1.52 2.20 -3.39
N ILE A 235 -2.14 1.50 -2.42
CA ILE A 235 -1.71 1.52 -1.02
C ILE A 235 -0.27 0.98 -0.92
N ALA A 236 0.05 -0.14 -1.54
CA ALA A 236 1.39 -0.73 -1.51
C ALA A 236 2.45 0.21 -2.10
N ASP A 237 2.14 0.86 -3.23
CA ASP A 237 3.09 1.71 -3.96
C ASP A 237 3.27 3.09 -3.30
N GLU A 238 2.22 3.63 -2.69
CA GLU A 238 2.17 5.03 -2.28
C GLU A 238 2.33 5.27 -0.77
N SER A 239 2.06 4.25 0.07
CA SER A 239 1.91 4.48 1.52
C SER A 239 3.21 4.44 2.33
N GLY A 240 4.28 3.85 1.79
CA GLY A 240 5.54 3.64 2.52
C GLY A 240 5.49 2.53 3.56
N TYR A 241 4.47 1.67 3.52
CA TYR A 241 4.47 0.41 4.27
C TYR A 241 5.48 -0.56 3.66
N GLN A 242 6.16 -1.32 4.52
CA GLN A 242 7.05 -2.40 4.11
C GLN A 242 6.28 -3.71 3.95
N ASN A 243 5.18 -3.86 4.69
CA ASN A 243 4.31 -5.03 4.60
C ASN A 243 2.85 -4.60 4.54
N LEU A 244 2.11 -5.21 3.62
CA LEU A 244 0.66 -5.12 3.54
C LEU A 244 0.08 -6.52 3.69
N ILE A 245 -0.67 -6.74 4.77
CA ILE A 245 -1.27 -8.04 5.06
C ILE A 245 -2.75 -7.98 4.70
N LEU A 246 -3.20 -8.92 3.88
CA LEU A 246 -4.58 -9.05 3.45
C LEU A 246 -5.22 -10.27 4.16
N ASP A 247 -6.16 -10.03 5.07
CA ASP A 247 -6.97 -11.09 5.68
C ASP A 247 -8.19 -11.36 4.81
N PHE A 248 -8.16 -12.46 4.07
CA PHE A 248 -9.20 -12.81 3.12
C PHE A 248 -10.40 -13.47 3.80
N GLY A 249 -11.57 -12.91 3.55
CA GLY A 249 -12.85 -13.54 3.84
C GLY A 249 -13.23 -14.63 2.85
N SER A 250 -14.52 -14.84 2.66
CA SER A 250 -15.09 -15.87 1.77
C SER A 250 -15.38 -15.35 0.36
N PHE A 251 -14.44 -14.71 -0.29
CA PHE A 251 -14.61 -13.97 -1.54
C PHE A 251 -14.92 -14.79 -2.80
N GLY A 252 -14.94 -16.12 -2.73
CA GLY A 252 -15.16 -16.94 -3.91
C GLY A 252 -14.19 -16.65 -5.04
N ARG A 253 -14.69 -16.43 -6.27
CA ARG A 253 -13.88 -16.16 -7.46
C ARG A 253 -13.01 -14.90 -7.32
N ARG A 254 -13.50 -13.88 -6.63
CA ARG A 254 -12.79 -12.60 -6.46
C ARG A 254 -11.52 -12.73 -5.64
N ALA A 255 -11.48 -13.67 -4.68
CA ALA A 255 -10.28 -13.93 -3.91
C ALA A 255 -9.08 -14.29 -4.82
N LEU A 256 -9.31 -15.02 -5.90
CA LEU A 256 -8.22 -15.47 -6.78
C LEU A 256 -7.52 -14.30 -7.47
N GLU A 257 -8.26 -13.29 -7.91
CA GLU A 257 -7.70 -12.12 -8.59
C GLU A 257 -6.85 -11.29 -7.62
N LEU A 258 -7.30 -11.17 -6.37
CA LEU A 258 -6.55 -10.47 -5.33
C LEU A 258 -5.36 -11.30 -4.81
N LEU A 259 -5.48 -12.64 -4.77
CA LEU A 259 -4.37 -13.52 -4.40
C LEU A 259 -3.22 -13.46 -5.42
N GLU A 260 -3.51 -13.17 -6.68
CA GLU A 260 -2.49 -12.97 -7.72
C GLU A 260 -1.63 -11.72 -7.47
N LEU A 261 -2.17 -10.70 -6.75
CA LEU A 261 -1.41 -9.53 -6.33
C LEU A 261 -0.42 -9.83 -5.21
N CYS A 262 -0.72 -10.84 -4.38
CA CYS A 262 0.13 -11.17 -3.24
C CYS A 262 1.49 -11.70 -3.73
N ASP A 263 2.55 -11.32 -3.04
CA ASP A 263 3.88 -11.89 -3.24
C ASP A 263 3.95 -13.30 -2.65
N ARG A 264 3.33 -13.49 -1.48
CA ARG A 264 3.17 -14.79 -0.81
C ARG A 264 1.76 -14.93 -0.23
N VAL A 265 1.29 -16.17 -0.13
CA VAL A 265 -0.01 -16.49 0.46
C VAL A 265 0.17 -17.57 1.52
N PHE A 266 -0.14 -17.25 2.75
CA PHE A 266 -0.17 -18.22 3.83
C PHE A 266 -1.55 -18.83 3.94
N MET A 267 -1.60 -20.15 3.85
CA MET A 267 -2.86 -20.90 3.83
C MET A 267 -2.97 -21.80 5.07
N PRO A 268 -3.60 -21.31 6.16
CA PRO A 268 -3.85 -22.16 7.30
C PRO A 268 -4.83 -23.28 6.95
N VAL A 269 -4.54 -24.50 7.42
CA VAL A 269 -5.31 -25.71 7.16
C VAL A 269 -5.59 -26.47 8.45
N LEU A 270 -6.55 -27.40 8.39
CA LEU A 270 -6.84 -28.33 9.46
C LEU A 270 -6.44 -29.74 9.01
N GLY A 271 -5.93 -30.54 9.94
CA GLY A 271 -5.49 -31.93 9.69
C GLY A 271 -6.63 -32.98 9.55
N ASP A 272 -7.87 -32.51 9.25
CA ASP A 272 -9.01 -33.40 9.09
C ASP A 272 -9.28 -33.79 7.62
N PRO A 273 -9.93 -34.94 7.37
CA PRO A 273 -10.17 -35.41 6.00
C PRO A 273 -11.04 -34.47 5.13
N LEU A 274 -12.01 -33.75 5.72
CA LEU A 274 -12.89 -32.82 4.98
C LEU A 274 -12.09 -31.61 4.50
N SER A 275 -11.19 -31.10 5.33
CA SER A 275 -10.28 -30.04 4.97
C SER A 275 -9.35 -30.46 3.83
N ALA A 276 -8.81 -31.69 3.87
CA ALA A 276 -7.99 -32.22 2.80
C ALA A 276 -8.75 -32.30 1.44
N LEU A 277 -10.02 -32.70 1.45
CA LEU A 277 -10.87 -32.72 0.26
C LEU A 277 -11.09 -31.30 -0.32
N LYS A 278 -11.34 -30.30 0.55
CA LYS A 278 -11.48 -28.90 0.10
C LYS A 278 -10.20 -28.37 -0.53
N LEU A 279 -9.05 -28.69 0.06
CA LEU A 279 -7.75 -28.30 -0.49
C LEU A 279 -7.49 -28.96 -1.85
N SER A 280 -7.82 -30.25 -2.01
CA SER A 280 -7.72 -30.94 -3.29
C SER A 280 -8.61 -30.28 -4.34
N SER A 281 -9.86 -30.00 -4.01
CA SER A 281 -10.80 -29.32 -4.91
C SER A 281 -10.35 -27.90 -5.30
N PHE A 282 -9.74 -27.18 -4.37
CA PHE A 282 -9.18 -25.85 -4.64
C PHE A 282 -8.00 -25.92 -5.61
N ARG A 283 -7.05 -26.85 -5.41
CA ARG A 283 -5.93 -27.08 -6.32
C ARG A 283 -6.42 -27.47 -7.72
N GLU A 284 -7.39 -28.38 -7.80
CA GLU A 284 -7.99 -28.79 -9.06
C GLU A 284 -8.71 -27.62 -9.77
N TYR A 285 -9.35 -26.72 -9.02
CA TYR A 285 -9.95 -25.51 -9.57
C TYR A 285 -8.89 -24.54 -10.14
N LEU A 286 -7.75 -24.36 -9.47
CA LEU A 286 -6.65 -23.55 -9.98
C LEU A 286 -6.09 -24.11 -11.29
N HIS A 287 -5.90 -25.43 -11.39
CA HIS A 287 -5.48 -26.09 -12.62
C HIS A 287 -6.50 -25.87 -13.75
N ARG A 288 -7.79 -26.12 -13.49
CA ARG A 288 -8.85 -25.92 -14.51
C ARG A 288 -9.02 -24.46 -14.96
N SER A 289 -8.70 -23.52 -14.11
CA SER A 289 -8.79 -22.08 -14.43
C SER A 289 -7.50 -21.49 -15.02
N GLY A 290 -6.46 -22.28 -15.25
CA GLY A 290 -5.19 -21.83 -15.79
C GLY A 290 -4.35 -20.97 -14.84
N ARG A 291 -4.63 -21.06 -13.52
CA ARG A 291 -3.97 -20.25 -12.47
C ARG A 291 -2.97 -21.06 -11.64
N GLU A 292 -2.31 -22.00 -12.24
CA GLU A 292 -1.36 -22.91 -11.55
C GLU A 292 -0.19 -22.17 -10.89
N LYS A 293 0.24 -21.07 -11.47
CA LYS A 293 1.31 -20.23 -10.91
C LYS A 293 1.00 -19.69 -9.52
N LEU A 294 -0.29 -19.57 -9.16
CA LEU A 294 -0.68 -19.17 -7.83
C LEU A 294 -0.25 -20.20 -6.76
N LEU A 295 -0.16 -21.48 -7.14
CA LEU A 295 0.29 -22.52 -6.21
C LEU A 295 1.74 -22.33 -5.75
N GLU A 296 2.58 -21.68 -6.56
CA GLU A 296 3.98 -21.40 -6.23
C GLU A 296 4.10 -20.34 -5.11
N LYS A 297 3.07 -19.49 -4.96
CA LYS A 297 3.00 -18.45 -3.94
C LYS A 297 2.35 -18.94 -2.63
N ILE A 298 1.70 -20.11 -2.66
CA ILE A 298 0.90 -20.59 -1.52
C ILE A 298 1.75 -21.49 -0.62
N GLU A 299 1.86 -21.08 0.64
CA GLU A 299 2.46 -21.84 1.72
C GLU A 299 1.36 -22.36 2.65
N THR A 300 1.24 -23.69 2.77
CA THR A 300 0.23 -24.33 3.59
C THR A 300 0.75 -24.49 5.02
N LEU A 301 -0.02 -24.07 6.01
CA LEU A 301 0.36 -24.05 7.42
C LEU A 301 -0.66 -24.79 8.29
N GLU A 302 -0.22 -25.71 9.13
CA GLU A 302 -1.03 -26.25 10.23
C GLU A 302 -0.77 -25.39 11.46
N LEU A 303 -1.82 -24.67 11.92
CA LEU A 303 -1.67 -23.82 13.09
C LEU A 303 -1.79 -24.63 14.39
N PRO A 304 -1.00 -24.31 15.41
CA PRO A 304 -1.13 -24.89 16.75
C PRO A 304 -2.54 -24.66 17.29
N ASN A 305 -3.06 -25.65 18.03
CA ASN A 305 -4.37 -25.54 18.64
C ASN A 305 -4.27 -24.79 20.00
N GLU A 306 -4.55 -23.49 19.98
CA GLU A 306 -4.54 -22.64 21.18
C GLU A 306 -5.94 -22.38 21.77
N ARG A 307 -6.93 -23.18 21.41
CA ARG A 307 -8.34 -22.96 21.78
C ARG A 307 -8.59 -22.85 23.30
N GLU A 308 -7.69 -23.35 24.13
CA GLU A 308 -7.85 -23.32 25.59
C GLU A 308 -7.54 -21.96 26.24
N LYS A 309 -6.80 -21.07 25.55
CA LYS A 309 -6.43 -19.74 26.08
C LYS A 309 -7.42 -18.62 25.75
N ALA A 310 -8.40 -18.90 24.92
CA ALA A 310 -9.28 -17.88 24.32
C ALA A 310 -10.55 -17.56 25.15
N GLN A 311 -10.57 -17.85 26.44
CA GLN A 311 -11.80 -17.67 27.24
C GLN A 311 -12.05 -16.23 27.75
N ASP A 312 -11.07 -15.32 27.65
CA ASP A 312 -11.21 -13.93 28.13
C ASP A 312 -10.86 -12.89 27.06
N TYR A 313 -11.63 -12.87 25.96
CA TYR A 313 -11.42 -11.92 24.85
C TYR A 313 -11.67 -10.44 25.22
N ALA A 314 -12.34 -10.17 26.34
CA ALA A 314 -12.81 -8.81 26.64
C ALA A 314 -11.74 -7.88 27.25
N CYS A 315 -10.67 -8.40 27.87
CA CYS A 315 -9.75 -7.57 28.65
C CYS A 315 -8.30 -7.52 28.15
N ALA A 316 -7.88 -8.36 27.20
CA ALA A 316 -6.50 -8.41 26.74
C ALA A 316 -6.36 -8.95 25.30
N LEU A 317 -6.99 -8.28 24.30
CA LEU A 317 -6.84 -8.71 22.90
C LEU A 317 -5.38 -8.68 22.44
N LEU A 318 -4.68 -7.58 22.69
CA LEU A 318 -3.31 -7.40 22.20
C LEU A 318 -2.34 -8.50 22.73
N PRO A 319 -2.25 -8.77 24.04
CA PRO A 319 -1.36 -9.82 24.54
C PRO A 319 -1.67 -11.22 23.97
N ALA A 320 -2.93 -11.51 23.64
CA ALA A 320 -3.32 -12.79 23.08
C ALA A 320 -2.72 -13.02 21.67
N TYR A 321 -2.46 -11.96 20.92
CA TYR A 321 -1.90 -12.03 19.56
C TYR A 321 -0.40 -11.72 19.50
N GLU A 322 0.19 -11.11 20.53
CA GLU A 322 1.62 -10.84 20.66
C GLU A 322 2.39 -11.98 21.34
N SER A 323 1.72 -13.02 21.79
CA SER A 323 2.32 -14.15 22.49
C SER A 323 1.66 -15.47 22.10
N GLY A 324 2.36 -16.57 22.33
CA GLY A 324 1.87 -17.91 22.04
C GLY A 324 2.43 -18.51 20.76
N LEU A 325 2.07 -19.76 20.50
CA LEU A 325 2.66 -20.57 19.44
C LEU A 325 2.36 -20.04 18.04
N ILE A 326 1.18 -19.43 17.82
CA ILE A 326 0.83 -18.86 16.52
C ILE A 326 1.67 -17.62 16.24
N TYR A 327 1.93 -16.77 17.24
CA TYR A 327 2.82 -15.62 17.09
C TYR A 327 4.27 -16.05 16.84
N GLU A 328 4.78 -17.05 17.56
CA GLU A 328 6.11 -17.60 17.34
C GLU A 328 6.26 -18.17 15.92
N LEU A 329 5.25 -18.92 15.45
CA LEU A 329 5.19 -19.39 14.07
C LEU A 329 5.19 -18.22 13.09
N ALA A 330 4.32 -17.23 13.28
CA ALA A 330 4.22 -16.05 12.42
C ALA A 330 5.51 -15.24 12.38
N ALA A 331 6.20 -15.10 13.50
CA ALA A 331 7.49 -14.41 13.58
C ALA A 331 8.64 -15.16 12.86
N ALA A 332 8.50 -16.46 12.66
CA ALA A 332 9.45 -17.30 11.91
C ALA A 332 9.19 -17.29 10.39
N LEU A 333 8.02 -16.81 9.92
CA LEU A 333 7.71 -16.67 8.49
C LEU A 333 8.46 -15.44 7.93
N HIS A 334 9.56 -15.68 7.20
CA HIS A 334 10.44 -14.67 6.60
C HIS A 334 10.04 -14.36 5.16
#